data_a28284c84842a32769d3da34f54fad48
#
_entry.id   a28284c84842a32769d3da34f54fad48
#
_cell.length_a   1.000
_cell.length_b   1.000
_cell.length_c   1.000
_cell.angle_alpha   90.00
_cell.angle_beta   90.00
_cell.angle_gamma   90.00
#
_symmetry.space_group_name_H-M   'P 1'
#
loop_
_entity.id
_entity.type
_entity.pdbx_description
1 polymer ?
#
loop_
_entity_poly.entity_id
_entity_poly.type
_entity_poly.pdbx_seq_one_letter_code
_entity_poly.pdbx_strand_id
1 'polypeptide(L)'
;KRTVEADPDNATYLDTFGWILYLQGKALEAKPFFKKAMLYGGKESAVIMDHYAEVLYELKEYDLAFVYWNLAKKKNVDGEISGLDEKIAARKRDMKK
;
A
#
# COMPACT_ATOMS: atom_id res chain seq x y z
N LYS A 1 -25.46 -14.83 5.14
CA LYS A 1 -24.76 -14.85 4.71
C LYS A 1 -23.88 -14.12 5.01
N ARG A 2 -23.61 -14.28 5.31
CA ARG A 2 -22.77 -13.66 5.50
C ARG A 2 -22.59 -12.81 4.65
N THR A 3 -22.53 -11.95 4.81
CA THR A 3 -22.36 -11.19 3.78
C THR A 3 -20.96 -11.08 3.51
N VAL A 4 -20.66 -11.63 2.46
CA VAL A 4 -19.29 -11.63 2.00
C VAL A 4 -18.80 -10.25 1.78
N GLU A 5 -19.69 -9.41 1.34
CA GLU A 5 -19.31 -8.06 1.02
C GLU A 5 -18.91 -7.28 2.26
N ALA A 6 -19.41 -7.68 3.40
CA ALA A 6 -19.00 -7.05 4.63
C ALA A 6 -17.73 -7.66 5.16
N ASP A 7 -17.21 -8.61 4.44
CA ASP A 7 -16.03 -9.33 4.84
C ASP A 7 -14.81 -8.42 4.78
N PRO A 8 -14.08 -8.25 5.88
CA PRO A 8 -12.86 -7.44 5.84
C PRO A 8 -11.78 -8.04 4.94
N ASP A 9 -11.96 -9.28 4.52
CA ASP A 9 -11.00 -9.90 3.62
C ASP A 9 -10.99 -9.27 2.25
N ASN A 10 -11.99 -8.45 1.90
CA ASN A 10 -12.00 -7.79 0.62
C ASN A 10 -10.76 -6.96 0.39
N ALA A 11 -10.33 -6.21 1.40
CA ALA A 11 -9.12 -5.40 1.25
C ALA A 11 -7.90 -6.28 1.07
N THR A 12 -7.81 -7.36 1.83
CA THR A 12 -6.69 -8.28 1.72
C THR A 12 -6.62 -8.93 0.35
N TYR A 13 -7.77 -9.32 -0.17
CA TYR A 13 -7.87 -9.94 -1.48
C TYR A 13 -7.42 -8.97 -2.57
N LEU A 14 -7.90 -7.73 -2.49
CA LEU A 14 -7.51 -6.72 -3.46
C LEU A 14 -6.02 -6.39 -3.37
N ASP A 15 -5.50 -6.35 -2.15
CA ASP A 15 -4.07 -6.13 -1.94
C ASP A 15 -3.26 -7.25 -2.60
N THR A 16 -3.69 -8.49 -2.42
CA THR A 16 -2.97 -9.62 -2.98
C THR A 16 -2.92 -9.55 -4.50
N PHE A 17 -4.06 -9.30 -5.13
CA PHE A 17 -4.09 -9.18 -6.58
C PHE A 17 -3.28 -8.00 -7.08
N GLY A 18 -3.43 -6.87 -6.42
CA GLY A 18 -2.68 -5.69 -6.82
C GLY A 18 -1.18 -5.91 -6.68
N TRP A 19 -0.77 -6.57 -5.60
CA TRP A 19 0.65 -6.81 -5.39
C TRP A 19 1.23 -7.73 -6.43
N ILE A 20 0.48 -8.77 -6.82
CA ILE A 20 0.92 -9.67 -7.88
C ILE A 20 1.12 -8.88 -9.19
N LEU A 21 0.18 -8.01 -9.52
CA LEU A 21 0.33 -7.18 -10.73
C LEU A 21 1.56 -6.28 -10.63
N TYR A 22 1.77 -5.70 -9.47
CA TYR A 22 2.93 -4.84 -9.26
C TYR A 22 4.24 -5.63 -9.49
N LEU A 23 4.31 -6.84 -8.94
CA LEU A 23 5.50 -7.67 -9.09
C LEU A 23 5.73 -8.10 -10.53
N GLN A 24 4.68 -8.11 -11.34
CA GLN A 24 4.79 -8.41 -12.76
C GLN A 24 5.15 -7.20 -13.60
N GLY A 25 5.42 -6.06 -12.94
CA GLY A 25 5.74 -4.84 -13.64
C GLY A 25 4.52 -4.09 -14.13
N LYS A 26 3.34 -4.41 -13.60
CA LYS A 26 2.09 -3.80 -14.03
C LYS A 26 1.55 -2.85 -12.96
N ALA A 27 2.39 -1.93 -12.51
CA ALA A 27 2.02 -1.02 -11.44
C ALA A 27 0.77 -0.21 -11.78
N LEU A 28 0.65 0.22 -13.02
CA LEU A 28 -0.51 1.01 -13.43
C LEU A 28 -1.81 0.20 -13.30
N GLU A 29 -1.74 -1.09 -13.61
CA GLU A 29 -2.90 -1.96 -13.46
C GLU A 29 -3.16 -2.31 -12.00
N ALA A 30 -2.12 -2.32 -11.18
CA ALA A 30 -2.24 -2.62 -9.77
C ALA A 30 -2.94 -1.50 -9.00
N LYS A 31 -2.75 -0.27 -9.44
CA LYS A 31 -3.25 0.90 -8.72
C LYS A 31 -4.74 0.83 -8.39
N PRO A 32 -5.64 0.52 -9.33
CA PRO A 32 -7.07 0.49 -8.99
C PRO A 32 -7.42 -0.56 -7.95
N PHE A 33 -6.68 -1.66 -7.90
CA PHE A 33 -6.93 -2.67 -6.87
C PHE A 33 -6.63 -2.12 -5.48
N PHE A 34 -5.52 -1.41 -5.34
CA PHE A 34 -5.19 -0.82 -4.04
C PHE A 34 -6.13 0.33 -3.69
N LYS A 35 -6.52 1.10 -4.69
CA LYS A 35 -7.47 2.18 -4.47
C LYS A 35 -8.78 1.62 -3.92
N LYS A 36 -9.26 0.52 -4.49
CA LYS A 36 -10.44 -0.15 -3.98
C LYS A 36 -10.20 -0.71 -2.58
N ALA A 37 -9.02 -1.26 -2.34
CA ALA A 37 -8.70 -1.79 -1.02
C ALA A 37 -8.84 -0.72 0.05
N MET A 38 -8.49 0.52 -0.27
CA MET A 38 -8.64 1.60 0.69
C MET A 38 -10.10 1.81 1.06
N LEU A 39 -11.02 1.59 0.12
CA LEU A 39 -12.45 1.73 0.38
C LEU A 39 -13.00 0.60 1.25
N TYR A 40 -12.34 -0.54 1.25
CA TYR A 40 -12.80 -1.72 1.98
C TYR A 40 -11.98 -2.00 3.24
N GLY A 41 -11.44 -0.96 3.83
CA GLY A 41 -10.74 -1.10 5.09
C GLY A 41 -9.24 -1.19 4.99
N GLY A 42 -8.68 -1.02 3.81
CA GLY A 42 -7.23 -1.07 3.64
C GLY A 42 -6.50 -0.01 4.44
N LYS A 43 -7.18 1.08 4.75
CA LYS A 43 -6.56 2.13 5.56
C LYS A 43 -6.28 1.70 7.00
N GLU A 44 -6.85 0.57 7.41
CA GLU A 44 -6.59 0.04 8.73
C GLU A 44 -5.39 -0.88 8.75
N SER A 45 -4.78 -1.14 7.61
CA SER A 45 -3.65 -2.05 7.50
C SER A 45 -2.40 -1.31 7.05
N ALA A 46 -1.37 -1.33 7.91
CA ALA A 46 -0.10 -0.72 7.53
C ALA A 46 0.50 -1.41 6.31
N VAL A 47 0.34 -2.74 6.24
CA VAL A 47 0.90 -3.50 5.12
C VAL A 47 0.27 -3.08 3.80
N ILE A 48 -1.05 -2.96 3.76
CA ILE A 48 -1.74 -2.60 2.52
C ILE A 48 -1.37 -1.18 2.10
N MET A 49 -1.27 -0.26 3.05
CA MET A 49 -0.87 1.11 2.71
C MET A 49 0.57 1.17 2.23
N ASP A 50 1.46 0.36 2.81
CA ASP A 50 2.84 0.28 2.35
C ASP A 50 2.88 -0.22 0.90
N HIS A 51 2.13 -1.27 0.59
CA HIS A 51 2.07 -1.79 -0.77
C HIS A 51 1.53 -0.74 -1.75
N TYR A 52 0.49 -0.03 -1.35
CA TYR A 52 -0.07 1.00 -2.21
C TYR A 52 0.97 2.10 -2.46
N ALA A 53 1.69 2.50 -1.41
CA ALA A 53 2.72 3.51 -1.58
C ALA A 53 3.81 3.05 -2.53
N GLU A 54 4.19 1.77 -2.49
CA GLU A 54 5.17 1.25 -3.42
C GLU A 54 4.69 1.37 -4.86
N VAL A 55 3.43 1.04 -5.10
CA VAL A 55 2.84 1.15 -6.43
C VAL A 55 2.85 2.62 -6.88
N LEU A 56 2.45 3.53 -6.00
CA LEU A 56 2.43 4.94 -6.33
C LEU A 56 3.83 5.47 -6.63
N TYR A 57 4.81 5.03 -5.84
CA TYR A 57 6.19 5.43 -6.06
C TYR A 57 6.68 4.96 -7.44
N GLU A 58 6.33 3.73 -7.79
CA GLU A 58 6.71 3.18 -9.09
C GLU A 58 6.10 4.00 -10.23
N LEU A 59 4.88 4.51 -10.02
CA LEU A 59 4.20 5.34 -11.01
C LEU A 59 4.63 6.80 -10.95
N LYS A 60 5.62 7.11 -10.11
CA LYS A 60 6.17 8.46 -9.95
C LYS A 60 5.19 9.43 -9.31
N GLU A 61 4.19 8.92 -8.61
CA GLU A 61 3.28 9.75 -7.82
C GLU A 61 3.86 9.86 -6.41
N TYR A 62 4.99 10.53 -6.32
CA TYR A 62 5.79 10.53 -5.10
C TYR A 62 5.09 11.15 -3.91
N ASP A 63 4.43 12.28 -4.11
CA ASP A 63 3.75 12.95 -3.00
C ASP A 63 2.74 12.04 -2.35
N LEU A 64 1.93 11.38 -3.17
CA LEU A 64 0.90 10.49 -2.67
C LEU A 64 1.51 9.25 -2.03
N ALA A 65 2.59 8.75 -2.62
CA ALA A 65 3.28 7.60 -2.06
C ALA A 65 3.72 7.88 -0.63
N PHE A 66 4.30 9.05 -0.39
CA PHE A 66 4.76 9.37 0.95
C PHE A 66 3.61 9.64 1.91
N VAL A 67 2.48 10.14 1.41
CA VAL A 67 1.29 10.25 2.24
C VAL A 67 0.89 8.89 2.79
N TYR A 68 0.83 7.89 1.92
CA TYR A 68 0.42 6.55 2.36
C TYR A 68 1.49 5.87 3.21
N TRP A 69 2.77 6.11 2.93
CA TRP A 69 3.82 5.58 3.79
C TRP A 69 3.76 6.19 5.18
N ASN A 70 3.47 7.48 5.29
CA ASN A 70 3.33 8.10 6.60
C ASN A 70 2.12 7.55 7.34
N LEU A 71 1.03 7.28 6.62
CA LEU A 71 -0.13 6.65 7.23
C LEU A 71 0.19 5.23 7.69
N ALA A 72 0.93 4.50 6.86
CA ALA A 72 1.34 3.15 7.22
C ALA A 72 2.22 3.18 8.46
N LYS A 73 3.10 4.15 8.55
CA LYS A 73 3.97 4.30 9.71
C LYS A 73 3.15 4.51 10.98
N LYS A 74 2.11 5.32 10.90
CA LYS A 74 1.24 5.55 12.05
C LYS A 74 0.50 4.29 12.47
N LYS A 75 0.12 3.45 11.50
CA LYS A 75 -0.58 2.21 11.81
C LYS A 75 0.38 1.10 12.22
N ASN A 76 1.66 1.28 11.97
CA ASN A 76 2.68 0.26 12.24
C ASN A 76 3.15 0.30 13.69
N VAL A 77 2.21 0.45 14.62
CA VAL A 77 2.55 0.63 16.03
C VAL A 77 3.14 -0.63 16.64
N ASP A 78 2.78 -1.78 16.10
CA ASP A 78 3.28 -3.05 16.63
C ASP A 78 4.54 -3.52 15.94
N GLY A 79 5.08 -2.71 15.03
CA GLY A 79 6.27 -3.12 14.29
C GLY A 79 5.99 -4.22 13.28
N GLU A 80 4.77 -4.28 12.79
CA GLU A 80 4.34 -5.28 11.82
C GLU A 80 5.21 -5.25 10.56
N ILE A 81 5.61 -4.05 10.15
CA ILE A 81 6.52 -3.89 9.02
C ILE A 81 7.88 -3.50 9.56
N SER A 82 8.81 -4.42 9.47
CA SER A 82 10.16 -4.17 9.92
C SER A 82 10.87 -3.25 8.94
N GLY A 83 11.55 -2.24 9.45
CA GLY A 83 12.36 -1.36 8.61
C GLY A 83 11.59 -0.38 7.76
N LEU A 84 10.32 -0.11 8.12
CA LEU A 84 9.51 0.81 7.34
C LEU A 84 10.11 2.21 7.33
N ASP A 85 10.60 2.69 8.48
CA ASP A 85 11.20 4.02 8.56
C ASP A 85 12.42 4.12 7.66
N GLU A 86 13.25 3.10 7.65
CA GLU A 86 14.44 3.07 6.81
C GLU A 86 14.07 3.05 5.33
N LYS A 87 13.02 2.32 4.98
CA LYS A 87 12.55 2.28 3.60
C LYS A 87 12.12 3.67 3.16
N ILE A 88 11.33 4.34 3.99
CA ILE A 88 10.84 5.68 3.65
C ILE A 88 12.01 6.64 3.46
N ALA A 89 12.96 6.59 4.37
CA ALA A 89 14.13 7.46 4.28
C ALA A 89 14.94 7.17 3.01
N ALA A 90 15.11 5.90 2.67
CA ALA A 90 15.84 5.54 1.47
C ALA A 90 15.15 6.07 0.21
N ARG A 91 13.82 5.96 0.16
CA ARG A 91 13.08 6.45 -0.99
C ARG A 91 13.20 7.97 -1.12
N LYS A 92 13.18 8.67 0.01
CA LYS A 92 13.36 10.12 -0.02
C LYS A 92 14.74 10.51 -0.55
N ARG A 93 15.77 9.77 -0.14
CA ARG A 93 17.10 10.04 -0.65
C ARG A 93 17.19 9.82 -2.15
N ASP A 94 16.53 8.77 -2.63
CA ASP A 94 16.52 8.49 -4.07
C ASP A 94 15.89 9.62 -4.86
N MET A 95 14.85 10.24 -4.31
CA MET A 95 14.18 11.32 -4.99
C MET A 95 15.05 12.56 -5.14
N LYS A 96 15.98 12.74 -4.23
CA LYS A 96 16.82 13.93 -4.25
C LYS A 96 17.97 13.85 -5.24
N LYS A 97 18.13 12.72 -5.85
CA LYS A 97 19.14 12.60 -6.88
C LYS A 97 18.61 13.18 -8.18
#